data_c116352ea9e0287f060035fa32cfdfa4
#
_entry.id   c116352ea9e0287f060035fa32cfdfa4
#
_cell.length_a   1.000
_cell.length_b   1.000
_cell.length_c   1.000
_cell.angle_alpha   90.00
_cell.angle_beta   90.00
_cell.angle_gamma   90.00
#
_symmetry.space_group_name_H-M   'P 1'
#
loop_
_entity.id
_entity.type
_entity.pdbx_description
1 polymer ?
#
loop_
_entity_poly.entity_id
_entity_poly.type
_entity_poly.pdbx_seq_one_letter_code
_entity_poly.pdbx_strand_id
1 'polypeptide(L)'
;MDKKVITYEDIINLDIPNIIVYAAPVMIALVLVEWAVTLYKKKEYYNTKDTLAATVIGLGNVALNASLKVFTFGVMLFFYNLVPWSIPPTWWSFILCFIWIDFWRYWAHRIAHENRFWWATHVTHHNSEKYNWSVSFRLGWTQNIKIIFFIPVPLVGFDPVTFLICHQIAVLYQFWIHTEYIRKLPRFIEFIFTTPSHHRVHHASNDRYLDRNYGSTFIIWDRIFGTFQAEDEKPKYGITKPVKSYNPLTLNFHEWVDLFRDLRKSKSLREAYALTFCSPAKVEQVRKAFDTAQDSELEDNETIQASLTQEDDDEQEARKAS
;
A
#
# COMPACT_ATOMS: atom_id res chain seq x y z
N MET A 1 -33.62 -19.02 7.12
CA MET A 1 -34.09 -17.63 6.92
C MET A 1 -33.56 -17.17 5.58
N ASP A 2 -34.47 -16.87 4.67
CA ASP A 2 -34.08 -16.37 3.36
C ASP A 2 -33.39 -15.01 3.55
N LYS A 3 -32.20 -14.86 2.97
CA LYS A 3 -31.42 -13.62 3.01
C LYS A 3 -32.22 -12.52 2.30
N LYS A 4 -32.54 -11.44 3.00
CA LYS A 4 -33.08 -10.25 2.36
C LYS A 4 -32.04 -9.69 1.40
N VAL A 5 -32.36 -9.58 0.12
CA VAL A 5 -31.54 -8.85 -0.85
C VAL A 5 -31.55 -7.39 -0.44
N ILE A 6 -30.37 -6.84 -0.15
CA ILE A 6 -30.21 -5.42 0.15
C ILE A 6 -30.17 -4.68 -1.18
N THR A 7 -31.04 -3.71 -1.38
CA THR A 7 -31.08 -2.87 -2.57
C THR A 7 -30.25 -1.61 -2.38
N TYR A 8 -29.94 -0.94 -3.49
CA TYR A 8 -29.28 0.35 -3.45
C TYR A 8 -30.10 1.43 -2.73
N GLU A 9 -31.43 1.39 -2.87
CA GLU A 9 -32.36 2.30 -2.17
C GLU A 9 -32.37 2.07 -0.64
N ASP A 10 -32.28 0.82 -0.19
CA ASP A 10 -32.14 0.49 1.25
C ASP A 10 -30.91 1.22 1.84
N ILE A 11 -29.89 1.45 1.02
CA ILE A 11 -28.60 2.01 1.45
C ILE A 11 -28.55 3.52 1.43
N ILE A 12 -29.12 4.16 0.40
CA ILE A 12 -29.20 5.63 0.31
C ILE A 12 -29.95 6.18 1.51
N ASN A 13 -30.93 5.40 2.00
CA ASN A 13 -31.75 5.76 3.14
C ASN A 13 -31.13 5.35 4.51
N LEU A 14 -29.99 4.63 4.50
CA LEU A 14 -29.26 4.31 5.74
C LEU A 14 -28.35 5.50 6.11
N ASP A 15 -28.62 6.08 7.26
CA ASP A 15 -27.72 7.07 7.88
C ASP A 15 -26.49 6.36 8.46
N ILE A 16 -25.55 5.99 7.56
CA ILE A 16 -24.31 5.32 7.97
C ILE A 16 -23.38 6.38 8.56
N PRO A 17 -23.06 6.29 9.86
CA PRO A 17 -22.22 7.29 10.51
C PRO A 17 -20.83 7.35 9.85
N ASN A 18 -20.41 8.55 9.48
CA ASN A 18 -19.05 8.78 9.01
C ASN A 18 -18.15 9.06 10.22
N ILE A 19 -17.71 7.97 10.87
CA ILE A 19 -16.92 8.01 12.12
C ILE A 19 -15.63 8.82 11.92
N ILE A 20 -15.03 8.74 10.72
CA ILE A 20 -13.79 9.48 10.41
C ILE A 20 -14.03 11.00 10.43
N VAL A 21 -15.16 11.46 9.89
CA VAL A 21 -15.48 12.90 9.89
C VAL A 21 -15.66 13.43 11.30
N TYR A 22 -16.32 12.65 12.19
CA TYR A 22 -16.46 13.03 13.60
C TYR A 22 -15.13 12.97 14.37
N ALA A 23 -14.24 12.05 14.02
CA ALA A 23 -12.92 11.94 14.64
C ALA A 23 -11.91 12.99 14.12
N ALA A 24 -12.08 13.50 12.90
CA ALA A 24 -11.13 14.39 12.24
C ALA A 24 -10.76 15.65 13.06
N PRO A 25 -11.69 16.38 13.71
CA PRO A 25 -11.30 17.51 14.56
C PRO A 25 -10.39 17.13 15.72
N VAL A 26 -10.65 15.96 16.33
CA VAL A 26 -9.82 15.45 17.44
C VAL A 26 -8.43 15.06 16.92
N MET A 27 -8.36 14.38 15.77
CA MET A 27 -7.09 14.02 15.14
C MET A 27 -6.26 15.25 14.80
N ILE A 28 -6.87 16.30 14.24
CA ILE A 28 -6.20 17.57 13.94
C ILE A 28 -5.70 18.24 15.23
N ALA A 29 -6.52 18.31 16.28
CA ALA A 29 -6.12 18.87 17.56
C ALA A 29 -4.92 18.11 18.15
N LEU A 30 -4.92 16.77 18.09
CA LEU A 30 -3.80 15.94 18.56
C LEU A 30 -2.52 16.20 17.76
N VAL A 31 -2.59 16.33 16.43
CA VAL A 31 -1.45 16.71 15.60
C VAL A 31 -0.88 18.06 16.01
N LEU A 32 -1.74 19.06 16.24
CA LEU A 32 -1.31 20.39 16.69
C LEU A 32 -0.65 20.35 18.08
N VAL A 33 -1.20 19.56 19.00
CA VAL A 33 -0.62 19.36 20.34
C VAL A 33 0.74 18.67 20.24
N GLU A 34 0.86 17.58 19.46
CA GLU A 34 2.14 16.88 19.28
C GLU A 34 3.18 17.82 18.65
N TRP A 35 2.79 18.63 17.67
CA TRP A 35 3.68 19.60 17.04
C TRP A 35 4.13 20.68 18.02
N ALA A 36 3.22 21.26 18.80
CA ALA A 36 3.56 22.23 19.84
C ALA A 36 4.52 21.66 20.89
N VAL A 37 4.26 20.41 21.35
CA VAL A 37 5.17 19.70 22.27
C VAL A 37 6.53 19.45 21.63
N THR A 38 6.58 19.14 20.33
CA THR A 38 7.82 18.92 19.58
C THR A 38 8.66 20.20 19.54
N LEU A 39 8.01 21.34 19.26
CA LEU A 39 8.68 22.66 19.27
C LEU A 39 9.18 23.02 20.68
N TYR A 40 8.34 22.86 21.70
CA TYR A 40 8.71 23.13 23.09
C TYR A 40 9.91 22.27 23.53
N LYS A 41 9.92 20.97 23.19
CA LYS A 41 11.01 20.05 23.53
C LYS A 41 12.20 20.13 22.58
N LYS A 42 12.21 21.06 21.62
CA LYS A 42 13.25 21.22 20.60
C LYS A 42 13.64 19.91 19.89
N LYS A 43 12.62 19.10 19.56
CA LYS A 43 12.78 17.87 18.80
C LYS A 43 12.56 18.12 17.31
N GLU A 44 13.11 17.28 16.46
CA GLU A 44 13.01 17.38 14.99
C GLU A 44 12.04 16.36 14.38
N TYR A 45 10.93 16.08 15.08
CA TYR A 45 9.96 15.09 14.61
C TYR A 45 9.03 15.63 13.53
N TYR A 46 8.94 16.96 13.38
CA TYR A 46 8.12 17.64 12.39
C TYR A 46 8.96 18.42 11.37
N ASN A 47 8.47 18.48 10.13
CA ASN A 47 8.89 19.41 9.09
C ASN A 47 7.63 20.10 8.54
N THR A 48 7.58 21.42 8.57
CA THR A 48 6.40 22.19 8.18
C THR A 48 5.93 21.90 6.75
N LYS A 49 6.87 21.82 5.78
CA LYS A 49 6.53 21.54 4.38
C LYS A 49 5.98 20.12 4.21
N ASP A 50 6.55 19.17 4.92
CA ASP A 50 6.11 17.77 4.92
C ASP A 50 4.71 17.62 5.55
N THR A 51 4.47 18.30 6.69
CA THR A 51 3.17 18.32 7.37
C THR A 51 2.08 18.97 6.51
N LEU A 52 2.39 20.08 5.83
CA LEU A 52 1.46 20.70 4.88
C LEU A 52 1.14 19.78 3.70
N ALA A 53 2.15 19.13 3.13
CA ALA A 53 1.95 18.15 2.08
C ALA A 53 1.07 16.98 2.56
N ALA A 54 1.33 16.44 3.76
CA ALA A 54 0.52 15.40 4.38
C ALA A 54 -0.94 15.82 4.54
N THR A 55 -1.18 17.07 4.99
CA THR A 55 -2.51 17.62 5.16
C THR A 55 -3.26 17.74 3.82
N VAL A 56 -2.62 18.27 2.79
CA VAL A 56 -3.22 18.38 1.43
C VAL A 56 -3.52 17.00 0.85
N ILE A 57 -2.61 16.04 1.01
CA ILE A 57 -2.82 14.65 0.58
C ILE A 57 -4.02 14.06 1.30
N GLY A 58 -4.10 14.23 2.63
CA GLY A 58 -5.22 13.76 3.45
C GLY A 58 -6.56 14.35 3.04
N LEU A 59 -6.63 15.67 2.85
CA LEU A 59 -7.85 16.35 2.38
C LEU A 59 -8.29 15.84 1.00
N GLY A 60 -7.35 15.69 0.06
CA GLY A 60 -7.61 15.11 -1.25
C GLY A 60 -8.11 13.67 -1.16
N ASN A 61 -7.55 12.86 -0.24
CA ASN A 61 -8.02 11.51 0.02
C ASN A 61 -9.44 11.48 0.58
N VAL A 62 -9.78 12.37 1.53
CA VAL A 62 -11.15 12.48 2.07
C VAL A 62 -12.14 12.85 0.97
N ALA A 63 -11.82 13.83 0.12
CA ALA A 63 -12.67 14.25 -1.02
C ALA A 63 -12.88 13.10 -2.01
N LEU A 64 -11.80 12.38 -2.36
CA LEU A 64 -11.87 11.23 -3.25
C LEU A 64 -12.69 10.08 -2.65
N ASN A 65 -12.49 9.75 -1.38
CA ASN A 65 -13.29 8.73 -0.70
C ASN A 65 -14.77 9.09 -0.64
N ALA A 66 -15.10 10.37 -0.42
CA ALA A 66 -16.50 10.84 -0.48
C ALA A 66 -17.10 10.63 -1.86
N SER A 67 -16.35 10.95 -2.93
CA SER A 67 -16.79 10.76 -4.31
C SER A 67 -16.94 9.29 -4.69
N LEU A 68 -16.06 8.41 -4.18
CA LEU A 68 -16.05 6.97 -4.47
C LEU A 68 -16.91 6.14 -3.51
N LYS A 69 -17.52 6.76 -2.49
CA LYS A 69 -18.30 6.06 -1.45
C LYS A 69 -19.36 5.14 -2.07
N VAL A 70 -20.10 5.65 -3.04
CA VAL A 70 -21.16 4.92 -3.74
C VAL A 70 -20.61 3.71 -4.49
N PHE A 71 -19.50 3.89 -5.21
CA PHE A 71 -18.84 2.82 -5.93
C PHE A 71 -18.31 1.73 -4.97
N THR A 72 -17.56 2.13 -3.95
CA THR A 72 -17.01 1.21 -2.93
C THR A 72 -18.11 0.37 -2.29
N PHE A 73 -19.20 1.04 -1.93
CA PHE A 73 -20.34 0.36 -1.34
C PHE A 73 -21.03 -0.58 -2.33
N GLY A 74 -21.22 -0.13 -3.57
CA GLY A 74 -21.80 -0.95 -4.65
C GLY A 74 -21.01 -2.22 -4.91
N VAL A 75 -19.68 -2.16 -4.88
CA VAL A 75 -18.81 -3.35 -4.98
C VAL A 75 -19.06 -4.31 -3.82
N MET A 76 -19.10 -3.83 -2.58
CA MET A 76 -19.35 -4.69 -1.41
C MET A 76 -20.75 -5.30 -1.46
N LEU A 77 -21.75 -4.53 -1.86
CA LEU A 77 -23.12 -4.98 -2.00
C LEU A 77 -23.28 -6.06 -3.08
N PHE A 78 -22.63 -5.85 -4.23
CA PHE A 78 -22.64 -6.83 -5.31
C PHE A 78 -22.15 -8.19 -4.82
N PHE A 79 -20.96 -8.25 -4.20
CA PHE A 79 -20.42 -9.50 -3.70
C PHE A 79 -21.22 -10.08 -2.53
N TYR A 80 -21.79 -9.24 -1.67
CA TYR A 80 -22.70 -9.69 -0.62
C TYR A 80 -23.92 -10.40 -1.20
N ASN A 81 -24.52 -9.88 -2.24
CA ASN A 81 -25.73 -10.45 -2.85
C ASN A 81 -25.48 -11.74 -3.66
N LEU A 82 -24.21 -12.05 -4.00
CA LEU A 82 -23.86 -13.30 -4.69
C LEU A 82 -24.01 -14.54 -3.82
N VAL A 83 -23.92 -14.41 -2.49
CA VAL A 83 -24.01 -15.56 -1.58
C VAL A 83 -25.40 -15.68 -0.98
N PRO A 84 -25.96 -16.91 -0.79
CA PRO A 84 -27.32 -17.11 -0.27
C PRO A 84 -27.44 -16.95 1.26
N TRP A 85 -26.31 -16.86 1.97
CA TRP A 85 -26.27 -16.72 3.42
C TRP A 85 -25.93 -15.30 3.84
N SER A 86 -26.20 -14.98 5.12
CA SER A 86 -25.80 -13.73 5.75
C SER A 86 -25.47 -13.95 7.22
N ILE A 87 -24.53 -13.18 7.72
CA ILE A 87 -24.19 -13.13 9.14
C ILE A 87 -24.98 -11.95 9.75
N PRO A 88 -25.86 -12.19 10.72
CA PRO A 88 -26.68 -11.11 11.30
C PRO A 88 -25.80 -10.10 12.03
N PRO A 89 -26.11 -8.78 11.98
CA PRO A 89 -25.36 -7.74 12.66
C PRO A 89 -25.60 -7.78 14.17
N THR A 90 -24.72 -8.48 14.89
CA THR A 90 -24.72 -8.65 16.34
C THR A 90 -23.37 -8.20 16.90
N TRP A 91 -23.26 -7.97 18.21
CA TRP A 91 -22.00 -7.56 18.83
C TRP A 91 -20.83 -8.52 18.51
N TRP A 92 -21.06 -9.83 18.49
CA TRP A 92 -20.02 -10.82 18.18
C TRP A 92 -19.65 -10.84 16.69
N SER A 93 -20.62 -10.61 15.78
CA SER A 93 -20.34 -10.54 14.34
C SER A 93 -19.53 -9.30 13.97
N PHE A 94 -19.72 -8.18 14.68
CA PHE A 94 -18.83 -7.01 14.56
C PHE A 94 -17.38 -7.34 14.94
N ILE A 95 -17.18 -8.07 16.04
CA ILE A 95 -15.82 -8.50 16.44
C ILE A 95 -15.21 -9.42 15.39
N LEU A 96 -15.95 -10.41 14.91
CA LEU A 96 -15.45 -11.33 13.87
C LEU A 96 -15.20 -10.61 12.54
N CYS A 97 -16.08 -9.70 12.13
CA CYS A 97 -15.89 -8.88 10.94
C CYS A 97 -14.63 -8.01 11.06
N PHE A 98 -14.42 -7.38 12.23
CA PHE A 98 -13.23 -6.56 12.47
C PHE A 98 -11.95 -7.38 12.37
N ILE A 99 -11.89 -8.56 12.98
CA ILE A 99 -10.74 -9.48 12.89
C ILE A 99 -10.52 -9.93 11.44
N TRP A 100 -11.60 -10.25 10.72
CA TRP A 100 -11.53 -10.68 9.33
C TRP A 100 -11.07 -9.56 8.38
N ILE A 101 -11.54 -8.34 8.60
CA ILE A 101 -11.05 -7.15 7.90
C ILE A 101 -9.57 -6.92 8.19
N ASP A 102 -9.15 -7.02 9.45
CA ASP A 102 -7.76 -6.79 9.84
C ASP A 102 -6.81 -7.83 9.22
N PHE A 103 -7.25 -9.09 9.10
CA PHE A 103 -6.54 -10.12 8.35
C PHE A 103 -6.32 -9.72 6.88
N TRP A 104 -7.36 -9.24 6.20
CA TRP A 104 -7.24 -8.80 4.80
C TRP A 104 -6.45 -7.50 4.67
N ARG A 105 -6.50 -6.63 5.67
CA ARG A 105 -5.63 -5.44 5.74
C ARG A 105 -4.16 -5.82 5.82
N TYR A 106 -3.81 -6.83 6.61
CA TYR A 106 -2.45 -7.36 6.66
C TYR A 106 -1.99 -7.82 5.26
N TRP A 107 -2.78 -8.62 4.56
CA TRP A 107 -2.42 -9.08 3.22
C TRP A 107 -2.36 -7.95 2.19
N ALA A 108 -3.33 -7.04 2.19
CA ALA A 108 -3.33 -5.88 1.31
C ALA A 108 -2.10 -4.98 1.56
N HIS A 109 -1.66 -4.88 2.81
CA HIS A 109 -0.50 -4.10 3.21
C HIS A 109 0.80 -4.79 2.81
N ARG A 110 0.94 -6.07 3.10
CA ARG A 110 2.08 -6.90 2.71
C ARG A 110 2.28 -6.91 1.20
N ILE A 111 1.24 -7.18 0.44
CA ILE A 111 1.29 -7.18 -1.02
C ILE A 111 1.65 -5.79 -1.55
N ALA A 112 1.21 -4.71 -0.90
CA ALA A 112 1.59 -3.36 -1.28
C ALA A 112 3.08 -3.07 -1.09
N HIS A 113 3.78 -3.78 -0.23
CA HIS A 113 5.24 -3.68 -0.08
C HIS A 113 6.00 -4.65 -0.97
N GLU A 114 5.48 -5.84 -1.17
CA GLU A 114 6.16 -6.91 -1.91
C GLU A 114 5.90 -6.87 -3.42
N ASN A 115 5.05 -5.94 -3.91
CA ASN A 115 4.65 -5.85 -5.31
C ASN A 115 4.61 -4.39 -5.77
N ARG A 116 5.31 -4.05 -6.86
CA ARG A 116 5.50 -2.68 -7.33
C ARG A 116 4.21 -1.96 -7.71
N PHE A 117 3.27 -2.65 -8.39
CA PHE A 117 1.97 -2.05 -8.74
C PHE A 117 1.22 -1.59 -7.48
N TRP A 118 1.18 -2.45 -6.46
CA TRP A 118 0.52 -2.13 -5.20
C TRP A 118 1.32 -1.15 -4.35
N TRP A 119 2.66 -1.18 -4.43
CA TRP A 119 3.53 -0.18 -3.81
C TRP A 119 3.24 1.22 -4.32
N ALA A 120 2.99 1.40 -5.62
CA ALA A 120 2.62 2.70 -6.19
C ALA A 120 1.35 3.29 -5.56
N THR A 121 0.47 2.47 -4.97
CA THR A 121 -0.68 2.94 -4.19
C THR A 121 -0.36 3.31 -2.75
N HIS A 122 0.85 2.94 -2.25
CA HIS A 122 1.20 2.99 -0.84
C HIS A 122 2.45 3.84 -0.53
N VAL A 123 3.36 3.98 -1.47
CA VAL A 123 4.63 4.70 -1.31
C VAL A 123 4.46 6.13 -0.79
N THR A 124 3.37 6.80 -1.12
CA THR A 124 3.00 8.14 -0.60
C THR A 124 3.01 8.19 0.92
N HIS A 125 2.61 7.09 1.56
CA HIS A 125 2.56 6.95 3.01
C HIS A 125 3.96 6.86 3.63
N HIS A 126 4.90 6.18 2.96
CA HIS A 126 6.24 5.92 3.44
C HIS A 126 7.29 6.98 3.10
N ASN A 127 7.00 7.92 2.20
CA ASN A 127 8.02 8.84 1.69
C ASN A 127 8.34 10.03 2.62
N SER A 128 7.74 10.14 3.81
CA SER A 128 8.12 11.14 4.81
C SER A 128 9.40 10.76 5.54
N GLU A 129 10.35 11.68 5.63
CA GLU A 129 11.59 11.52 6.41
C GLU A 129 11.39 11.88 7.90
N LYS A 130 10.18 12.26 8.29
CA LYS A 130 9.79 12.53 9.66
C LYS A 130 8.66 11.58 10.06
N TYR A 131 8.58 11.27 11.35
CA TYR A 131 7.56 10.37 11.86
C TYR A 131 6.79 11.02 13.02
N ASN A 132 5.51 11.25 12.80
CA ASN A 132 4.60 11.96 13.71
C ASN A 132 3.15 11.73 13.25
N TRP A 133 2.17 12.17 14.03
CA TRP A 133 0.76 11.93 13.72
C TRP A 133 0.30 12.48 12.35
N SER A 134 0.93 13.52 11.80
CA SER A 134 0.54 14.01 10.47
C SER A 134 0.86 13.02 9.34
N VAL A 135 1.79 12.08 9.55
CA VAL A 135 2.11 11.02 8.57
C VAL A 135 0.91 10.11 8.31
N SER A 136 0.04 9.91 9.31
CA SER A 136 -1.20 9.15 9.15
C SER A 136 -2.15 9.72 8.09
N PHE A 137 -2.05 11.03 7.78
CA PHE A 137 -2.85 11.68 6.74
C PHE A 137 -2.33 11.43 5.33
N ARG A 138 -1.11 10.91 5.17
CA ARG A 138 -0.48 10.64 3.86
C ARG A 138 -1.06 9.39 3.18
N LEU A 139 -2.37 9.34 3.05
CA LEU A 139 -3.05 8.24 2.37
C LEU A 139 -3.11 8.51 0.86
N GLY A 140 -2.39 7.73 0.07
CA GLY A 140 -2.29 7.91 -1.39
C GLY A 140 -3.66 7.92 -2.07
N TRP A 141 -3.82 8.75 -3.09
CA TRP A 141 -5.10 8.93 -3.79
C TRP A 141 -5.53 7.72 -4.61
N THR A 142 -4.60 6.85 -4.97
CA THR A 142 -4.87 5.61 -5.72
C THR A 142 -5.14 4.39 -4.84
N GLN A 143 -5.06 4.52 -3.50
CA GLN A 143 -5.22 3.38 -2.59
C GLN A 143 -6.62 2.73 -2.62
N ASN A 144 -7.64 3.44 -3.14
CA ASN A 144 -9.01 2.93 -3.21
C ASN A 144 -9.15 1.66 -4.06
N ILE A 145 -8.21 1.42 -5.00
CA ILE A 145 -8.18 0.17 -5.77
C ILE A 145 -7.91 -1.07 -4.88
N LYS A 146 -7.37 -0.89 -3.67
CA LYS A 146 -7.19 -1.96 -2.68
C LYS A 146 -8.52 -2.54 -2.17
N ILE A 147 -9.67 -1.98 -2.54
CA ILE A 147 -10.99 -2.51 -2.21
C ILE A 147 -11.14 -3.98 -2.59
N ILE A 148 -10.45 -4.43 -3.63
CA ILE A 148 -10.49 -5.82 -4.10
C ILE A 148 -10.01 -6.83 -3.03
N PHE A 149 -9.11 -6.44 -2.13
CA PHE A 149 -8.65 -7.29 -1.04
C PHE A 149 -9.73 -7.52 0.02
N PHE A 150 -10.79 -6.70 0.04
CA PHE A 150 -11.88 -6.82 0.98
C PHE A 150 -13.10 -7.57 0.43
N ILE A 151 -13.07 -7.99 -0.84
CA ILE A 151 -14.12 -8.81 -1.47
C ILE A 151 -14.46 -10.08 -0.65
N PRO A 152 -13.50 -10.77 -0.01
CA PRO A 152 -13.81 -11.92 0.83
C PRO A 152 -14.70 -11.61 2.04
N VAL A 153 -14.80 -10.34 2.47
CA VAL A 153 -15.62 -9.97 3.63
C VAL A 153 -17.11 -10.14 3.35
N PRO A 154 -17.69 -9.53 2.30
CA PRO A 154 -19.08 -9.77 1.96
C PRO A 154 -19.37 -11.20 1.47
N LEU A 155 -18.40 -11.91 0.86
CA LEU A 155 -18.55 -13.30 0.44
C LEU A 155 -18.71 -14.28 1.62
N VAL A 156 -18.16 -13.96 2.78
CA VAL A 156 -18.39 -14.72 4.02
C VAL A 156 -19.79 -14.45 4.59
N GLY A 157 -20.45 -13.37 4.16
CA GLY A 157 -21.81 -13.01 4.56
C GLY A 157 -21.91 -11.83 5.51
N PHE A 158 -20.83 -11.10 5.77
CA PHE A 158 -20.90 -9.82 6.49
C PHE A 158 -21.53 -8.76 5.60
N ASP A 159 -22.53 -8.07 6.12
CA ASP A 159 -23.20 -7.02 5.37
C ASP A 159 -22.30 -5.78 5.16
N PRO A 160 -22.54 -5.00 4.08
CA PRO A 160 -21.69 -3.85 3.74
C PRO A 160 -21.65 -2.74 4.80
N VAL A 161 -22.68 -2.60 5.63
CA VAL A 161 -22.72 -1.58 6.70
C VAL A 161 -21.78 -1.99 7.83
N THR A 162 -21.86 -3.24 8.28
CA THR A 162 -20.94 -3.83 9.27
C THR A 162 -19.50 -3.72 8.77
N PHE A 163 -19.24 -4.04 7.48
CA PHE A 163 -17.93 -3.84 6.86
C PHE A 163 -17.46 -2.39 6.97
N LEU A 164 -18.29 -1.41 6.56
CA LEU A 164 -17.89 0.01 6.55
C LEU A 164 -17.57 0.52 7.95
N ILE A 165 -18.36 0.17 8.96
CA ILE A 165 -18.14 0.58 10.34
C ILE A 165 -16.81 0.01 10.85
N CYS A 166 -16.62 -1.31 10.71
CA CYS A 166 -15.39 -1.97 11.14
C CYS A 166 -14.15 -1.44 10.41
N HIS A 167 -14.27 -1.18 9.10
CA HIS A 167 -13.19 -0.62 8.30
C HIS A 167 -12.80 0.79 8.76
N GLN A 168 -13.76 1.66 9.06
CA GLN A 168 -13.49 3.01 9.59
C GLN A 168 -12.79 2.94 10.96
N ILE A 169 -13.22 2.04 11.86
CA ILE A 169 -12.57 1.83 13.16
C ILE A 169 -11.11 1.38 12.96
N ALA A 170 -10.86 0.45 12.03
CA ALA A 170 -9.50 -0.01 11.72
C ALA A 170 -8.62 1.10 11.13
N VAL A 171 -9.19 2.02 10.33
CA VAL A 171 -8.47 3.21 9.83
C VAL A 171 -8.13 4.17 10.97
N LEU A 172 -9.08 4.44 11.87
CA LEU A 172 -8.84 5.30 13.02
C LEU A 172 -7.79 4.74 13.98
N TYR A 173 -7.78 3.42 14.16
CA TYR A 173 -6.75 2.78 14.96
C TYR A 173 -5.34 3.13 14.47
N GLN A 174 -5.13 3.23 13.19
CA GLN A 174 -3.81 3.52 12.63
C GLN A 174 -3.32 4.94 12.88
N PHE A 175 -4.18 5.88 13.26
CA PHE A 175 -3.77 7.25 13.54
C PHE A 175 -2.77 7.32 14.71
N TRP A 176 -3.12 6.77 15.86
CA TRP A 176 -2.35 6.93 17.09
C TRP A 176 -0.99 6.22 17.09
N ILE A 177 -0.80 5.23 16.23
CA ILE A 177 0.47 4.50 16.15
C ILE A 177 1.58 5.28 15.43
N HIS A 178 1.27 6.39 14.75
CA HIS A 178 2.22 7.22 14.02
C HIS A 178 2.89 8.29 14.91
N THR A 179 3.62 7.89 15.93
CA THR A 179 4.29 8.85 16.82
C THR A 179 5.62 8.36 17.37
N GLU A 180 6.54 9.30 17.60
CA GLU A 180 7.79 9.10 18.32
C GLU A 180 7.63 9.18 19.84
N TYR A 181 6.53 9.75 20.34
CA TYR A 181 6.36 10.00 21.77
C TYR A 181 5.93 8.78 22.57
N ILE A 182 5.21 7.87 21.97
CA ILE A 182 4.79 6.62 22.62
C ILE A 182 5.84 5.56 22.36
N ARG A 183 6.54 5.16 23.41
CA ARG A 183 7.56 4.11 23.39
C ARG A 183 6.93 2.72 23.35
N LYS A 184 7.68 1.69 23.71
CA LYS A 184 7.15 0.32 23.86
C LYS A 184 6.10 0.28 24.96
N LEU A 185 5.01 -0.40 24.68
CA LEU A 185 3.92 -0.67 25.63
C LEU A 185 4.17 -1.97 26.42
N PRO A 186 3.34 -2.29 27.42
CA PRO A 186 3.45 -3.56 28.14
C PRO A 186 3.44 -4.78 27.20
N ARG A 187 4.19 -5.82 27.55
CA ARG A 187 4.45 -6.98 26.69
C ARG A 187 3.21 -7.65 26.12
N PHE A 188 2.12 -7.73 26.89
CA PHE A 188 0.88 -8.36 26.41
C PHE A 188 0.21 -7.55 25.30
N ILE A 189 0.30 -6.20 25.34
CA ILE A 189 -0.20 -5.29 24.28
C ILE A 189 0.69 -5.44 23.05
N GLU A 190 2.00 -5.37 23.21
CA GLU A 190 2.99 -5.53 22.13
C GLU A 190 2.93 -6.94 21.49
N PHE A 191 2.40 -7.94 22.18
CA PHE A 191 2.25 -9.27 21.61
C PHE A 191 1.06 -9.39 20.67
N ILE A 192 -0.05 -8.70 20.98
CA ILE A 192 -1.32 -8.83 20.27
C ILE A 192 -1.52 -7.69 19.26
N PHE A 193 -1.27 -6.44 19.69
CA PHE A 193 -1.65 -5.26 18.93
C PHE A 193 -0.46 -4.61 18.23
N THR A 194 -0.71 -4.01 17.07
CA THR A 194 0.24 -3.11 16.42
C THR A 194 0.34 -1.82 17.22
N THR A 195 1.53 -1.50 17.68
CA THR A 195 1.82 -0.35 18.53
C THR A 195 2.72 0.64 17.81
N PRO A 196 2.95 1.87 18.35
CA PRO A 196 3.90 2.78 17.76
C PRO A 196 5.30 2.19 17.55
N SER A 197 5.78 1.31 18.44
CA SER A 197 7.09 0.68 18.29
C SER A 197 7.15 -0.24 17.07
N HIS A 198 6.09 -0.98 16.79
CA HIS A 198 6.00 -1.84 15.61
C HIS A 198 5.88 -1.02 14.32
N HIS A 199 5.11 0.06 14.37
CA HIS A 199 4.84 0.86 13.18
C HIS A 199 6.00 1.79 12.83
N ARG A 200 6.83 2.20 13.82
CA ARG A 200 8.12 2.85 13.56
C ARG A 200 9.08 1.94 12.77
N VAL A 201 9.15 0.67 13.15
CA VAL A 201 9.91 -0.34 12.38
C VAL A 201 9.38 -0.45 10.95
N HIS A 202 8.04 -0.52 10.79
CA HIS A 202 7.40 -0.62 9.49
C HIS A 202 7.72 0.57 8.57
N HIS A 203 7.75 1.80 9.10
CA HIS A 203 8.08 3.01 8.34
C HIS A 203 9.58 3.24 8.15
N ALA A 204 10.43 2.39 8.72
CA ALA A 204 11.87 2.60 8.67
C ALA A 204 12.51 2.02 7.39
N SER A 205 13.52 2.74 6.89
CA SER A 205 14.34 2.34 5.75
C SER A 205 15.66 1.65 6.14
N ASN A 206 15.83 1.29 7.42
CA ASN A 206 16.94 0.47 7.87
C ASN A 206 16.85 -0.92 7.21
N ASP A 207 17.95 -1.49 6.73
CA ASP A 207 17.97 -2.79 6.03
C ASP A 207 17.28 -3.91 6.82
N ARG A 208 17.45 -3.91 8.15
CA ARG A 208 16.83 -4.87 9.06
C ARG A 208 15.30 -4.73 9.15
N TYR A 209 14.77 -3.54 8.88
CA TYR A 209 13.38 -3.17 9.05
C TYR A 209 12.57 -3.19 7.76
N LEU A 210 13.26 -3.25 6.61
CA LEU A 210 12.58 -3.30 5.32
C LEU A 210 11.66 -4.52 5.24
N ASP A 211 10.45 -4.27 4.76
CA ASP A 211 9.43 -5.30 4.55
C ASP A 211 9.06 -6.07 5.82
N ARG A 212 8.88 -5.35 6.96
CA ARG A 212 8.49 -5.88 8.26
C ARG A 212 7.26 -5.18 8.82
N ASN A 213 6.55 -5.88 9.72
CA ASN A 213 5.46 -5.37 10.55
C ASN A 213 4.29 -4.77 9.75
N TYR A 214 3.64 -5.58 8.93
CA TYR A 214 2.49 -5.16 8.10
C TYR A 214 1.15 -5.08 8.85
N GLY A 215 1.09 -5.54 10.11
CA GLY A 215 -0.10 -5.55 10.93
C GLY A 215 -0.77 -4.18 11.03
N SER A 216 -2.09 -4.14 10.80
CA SER A 216 -2.90 -2.92 10.91
C SER A 216 -3.29 -2.65 12.36
N THR A 217 -4.16 -3.50 12.94
CA THR A 217 -4.53 -3.46 14.34
C THR A 217 -3.83 -4.54 15.14
N PHE A 218 -3.69 -5.72 14.56
CA PHE A 218 -3.08 -6.88 15.22
C PHE A 218 -1.73 -7.24 14.62
N ILE A 219 -0.69 -7.20 15.46
CA ILE A 219 0.67 -7.65 15.10
C ILE A 219 0.78 -9.19 15.08
N ILE A 220 -0.25 -9.88 15.53
CA ILE A 220 -0.31 -11.34 15.53
C ILE A 220 -0.12 -11.90 14.12
N TRP A 221 -0.62 -11.24 13.10
CA TRP A 221 -0.46 -11.68 11.70
C TRP A 221 1.02 -11.72 11.31
N ASP A 222 1.79 -10.70 11.68
CA ASP A 222 3.23 -10.68 11.43
C ASP A 222 3.96 -11.81 12.14
N ARG A 223 3.52 -12.17 13.35
CA ARG A 223 4.08 -13.31 14.09
C ARG A 223 3.74 -14.65 13.43
N ILE A 224 2.51 -14.82 12.99
CA ILE A 224 2.04 -16.04 12.30
C ILE A 224 2.75 -16.22 10.95
N PHE A 225 2.89 -15.14 10.18
CA PHE A 225 3.45 -15.19 8.81
C PHE A 225 4.94 -14.84 8.73
N GLY A 226 5.64 -14.70 9.86
CA GLY A 226 7.09 -14.54 9.93
C GLY A 226 7.63 -13.17 9.48
N THR A 227 6.78 -12.12 9.48
CA THR A 227 7.17 -10.76 9.11
C THR A 227 7.40 -9.85 10.31
N PHE A 228 7.28 -10.38 11.53
CA PHE A 228 7.52 -9.61 12.76
C PHE A 228 8.99 -9.24 12.95
N GLN A 229 9.22 -7.98 13.30
CA GLN A 229 10.52 -7.46 13.73
C GLN A 229 10.33 -6.48 14.91
N ALA A 230 11.07 -6.70 15.99
CA ALA A 230 11.09 -5.78 17.13
C ALA A 230 11.90 -4.50 16.77
N GLU A 231 11.58 -3.38 17.46
CA GLU A 231 12.36 -2.16 17.38
C GLU A 231 13.62 -2.29 18.24
N ASP A 232 14.74 -2.64 17.61
CA ASP A 232 16.02 -2.91 18.26
C ASP A 232 17.06 -1.82 18.03
N GLU A 233 16.89 -1.01 16.97
CA GLU A 233 17.75 0.11 16.65
C GLU A 233 16.91 1.36 16.32
N LYS A 234 17.54 2.51 16.24
CA LYS A 234 16.84 3.76 15.92
C LYS A 234 16.34 3.73 14.48
N PRO A 235 15.03 3.88 14.23
CA PRO A 235 14.46 3.95 12.90
C PRO A 235 15.00 5.15 12.10
N LYS A 236 15.24 4.94 10.82
CA LYS A 236 15.49 5.98 9.81
C LYS A 236 14.29 5.97 8.89
N TYR A 237 13.59 7.10 8.79
CA TYR A 237 12.35 7.18 8.02
C TYR A 237 12.58 7.64 6.58
N GLY A 238 11.57 7.42 5.75
CA GLY A 238 11.60 7.67 4.32
C GLY A 238 11.85 6.39 3.52
N ILE A 239 11.72 6.51 2.21
CA ILE A 239 11.96 5.41 1.28
C ILE A 239 13.44 5.34 0.86
N THR A 240 13.88 4.17 0.41
CA THR A 240 15.28 3.92 0.00
C THR A 240 15.75 4.80 -1.15
N LYS A 241 14.84 5.29 -2.00
CA LYS A 241 15.10 6.30 -3.04
C LYS A 241 14.26 7.56 -2.74
N PRO A 242 14.77 8.54 -1.96
CA PRO A 242 13.99 9.68 -1.51
C PRO A 242 13.43 10.54 -2.63
N VAL A 243 12.18 10.94 -2.51
CA VAL A 243 11.53 11.91 -3.41
C VAL A 243 11.82 13.32 -2.88
N LYS A 244 12.71 14.04 -3.53
CA LYS A 244 13.11 15.42 -3.14
C LYS A 244 12.03 16.44 -3.52
N SER A 245 10.80 16.26 -3.04
CA SER A 245 9.66 17.11 -3.32
C SER A 245 8.66 17.12 -2.19
N TYR A 246 7.98 18.25 -1.98
CA TYR A 246 6.80 18.37 -1.12
C TYR A 246 5.52 18.63 -1.93
N ASN A 247 5.58 18.54 -3.27
CA ASN A 247 4.41 18.68 -4.12
C ASN A 247 3.50 17.46 -3.97
N PRO A 248 2.24 17.61 -3.54
CA PRO A 248 1.32 16.48 -3.33
C PRO A 248 1.09 15.62 -4.58
N LEU A 249 1.10 16.18 -5.77
CA LEU A 249 0.98 15.43 -7.03
C LEU A 249 2.21 14.55 -7.26
N THR A 250 3.41 15.12 -7.11
CA THR A 250 4.66 14.35 -7.22
C THR A 250 4.68 13.22 -6.20
N LEU A 251 4.34 13.50 -4.93
CA LEU A 251 4.34 12.50 -3.87
C LEU A 251 3.34 11.36 -4.12
N ASN A 252 2.18 11.63 -4.74
CA ASN A 252 1.18 10.61 -5.06
C ASN A 252 1.51 9.79 -6.31
N PHE A 253 2.19 10.38 -7.30
CA PHE A 253 2.25 9.78 -8.64
C PHE A 253 3.65 9.43 -9.13
N HIS A 254 4.74 9.74 -8.39
CA HIS A 254 6.11 9.47 -8.86
C HIS A 254 6.34 8.01 -9.24
N GLU A 255 5.91 7.05 -8.40
CA GLU A 255 6.09 5.62 -8.68
C GLU A 255 5.21 5.15 -9.87
N TRP A 256 4.00 5.70 -10.01
CA TRP A 256 3.17 5.47 -11.20
C TRP A 256 3.85 5.97 -12.48
N VAL A 257 4.44 7.16 -12.44
CA VAL A 257 5.18 7.73 -13.57
C VAL A 257 6.38 6.85 -13.92
N ASP A 258 7.11 6.37 -12.91
CA ASP A 258 8.26 5.48 -13.14
C ASP A 258 7.82 4.12 -13.68
N LEU A 259 6.75 3.55 -13.16
CA LEU A 259 6.16 2.31 -13.69
C LEU A 259 5.72 2.48 -15.15
N PHE A 260 4.95 3.52 -15.47
CA PHE A 260 4.53 3.76 -16.85
C PHE A 260 5.70 4.05 -17.80
N ARG A 261 6.76 4.69 -17.32
CA ARG A 261 7.98 4.90 -18.10
C ARG A 261 8.65 3.56 -18.44
N ASP A 262 8.73 2.65 -17.49
CA ASP A 262 9.28 1.32 -17.71
C ASP A 262 8.41 0.52 -18.69
N LEU A 263 7.08 0.51 -18.50
CA LEU A 263 6.16 -0.18 -19.41
C LEU A 263 6.26 0.32 -20.85
N ARG A 264 6.45 1.63 -21.05
CA ARG A 264 6.64 2.20 -22.41
C ARG A 264 7.96 1.81 -23.04
N LYS A 265 8.96 1.47 -22.25
CA LYS A 265 10.28 1.00 -22.73
C LYS A 265 10.36 -0.51 -22.88
N SER A 266 9.47 -1.24 -22.23
CA SER A 266 9.45 -2.70 -22.27
C SER A 266 9.27 -3.21 -23.70
N LYS A 267 10.09 -4.18 -24.08
CA LYS A 267 10.14 -4.77 -25.43
C LYS A 267 9.35 -6.07 -25.51
N SER A 268 8.90 -6.60 -24.36
CA SER A 268 8.09 -7.82 -24.29
C SER A 268 7.02 -7.74 -23.19
N LEU A 269 5.94 -8.51 -23.37
CA LEU A 269 4.91 -8.65 -22.33
C LEU A 269 5.49 -9.29 -21.03
N ARG A 270 6.49 -10.16 -21.18
CA ARG A 270 7.17 -10.79 -20.03
C ARG A 270 7.93 -9.76 -19.21
N GLU A 271 8.65 -8.87 -19.87
CA GLU A 271 9.35 -7.75 -19.23
C GLU A 271 8.35 -6.79 -18.54
N ALA A 272 7.30 -6.37 -19.26
CA ALA A 272 6.26 -5.50 -18.73
C ALA A 272 5.60 -6.10 -17.48
N TYR A 273 5.28 -7.39 -17.51
CA TYR A 273 4.74 -8.13 -16.37
C TYR A 273 5.73 -8.17 -15.20
N ALA A 274 6.99 -8.53 -15.46
CA ALA A 274 8.02 -8.61 -14.43
C ALA A 274 8.25 -7.24 -13.75
N LEU A 275 8.35 -6.15 -14.54
CA LEU A 275 8.52 -4.78 -14.01
C LEU A 275 7.31 -4.26 -13.23
N THR A 276 6.10 -4.74 -13.56
CA THR A 276 4.87 -4.35 -12.87
C THR A 276 4.71 -5.04 -11.53
N PHE A 277 5.04 -6.33 -11.46
CA PHE A 277 4.69 -7.17 -10.32
C PHE A 277 5.89 -7.64 -9.47
N CYS A 278 7.13 -7.29 -9.81
CA CYS A 278 8.27 -7.56 -8.95
C CYS A 278 8.19 -6.77 -7.63
N SER A 279 8.99 -7.17 -6.65
CA SER A 279 9.19 -6.35 -5.45
C SER A 279 9.83 -5.01 -5.81
N PRO A 280 9.41 -3.88 -5.19
CA PRO A 280 10.02 -2.57 -5.38
C PRO A 280 11.55 -2.56 -5.22
N ALA A 281 12.07 -3.35 -4.29
CA ALA A 281 13.51 -3.50 -4.05
C ALA A 281 14.25 -4.17 -5.22
N LYS A 282 13.55 -4.94 -6.07
CA LYS A 282 14.15 -5.70 -7.18
C LYS A 282 13.99 -5.06 -8.55
N VAL A 283 13.31 -3.91 -8.66
CA VAL A 283 13.04 -3.25 -9.96
C VAL A 283 14.31 -3.04 -10.78
N GLU A 284 15.39 -2.57 -10.13
CA GLU A 284 16.66 -2.33 -10.82
C GLU A 284 17.34 -3.62 -11.28
N GLN A 285 17.23 -4.68 -10.51
CA GLN A 285 17.74 -6.00 -10.90
C GLN A 285 16.98 -6.57 -12.09
N VAL A 286 15.64 -6.39 -12.09
CA VAL A 286 14.77 -6.82 -13.19
C VAL A 286 15.13 -6.06 -14.47
N ARG A 287 15.28 -4.73 -14.42
CA ARG A 287 15.71 -3.93 -15.57
C ARG A 287 17.02 -4.47 -16.15
N LYS A 288 18.05 -4.61 -15.32
CA LYS A 288 19.37 -5.10 -15.75
C LYS A 288 19.33 -6.49 -16.36
N ALA A 289 18.53 -7.39 -15.79
CA ALA A 289 18.40 -8.75 -16.29
C ALA A 289 17.81 -8.79 -17.72
N PHE A 290 16.84 -7.92 -18.02
CA PHE A 290 16.28 -7.84 -19.38
C PHE A 290 17.21 -7.12 -20.36
N ASP A 291 17.93 -6.07 -19.93
CA ASP A 291 18.93 -5.39 -20.76
C ASP A 291 20.05 -6.36 -21.14
N THR A 292 20.63 -7.09 -20.18
CA THR A 292 21.71 -8.07 -20.44
C THR A 292 21.26 -9.22 -21.34
N ALA A 293 20.05 -9.76 -21.12
CA ALA A 293 19.50 -10.83 -21.96
C ALA A 293 19.34 -10.38 -23.42
N GLN A 294 18.97 -9.12 -23.62
CA GLN A 294 18.82 -8.57 -24.95
C GLN A 294 20.16 -8.33 -25.65
N ASP A 295 21.17 -7.83 -24.93
CA ASP A 295 22.50 -7.61 -25.48
C ASP A 295 23.08 -8.96 -25.97
N SER A 296 22.90 -10.05 -25.20
CA SER A 296 23.32 -11.38 -25.60
C SER A 296 22.58 -11.92 -26.84
N GLU A 297 21.26 -11.69 -26.95
CA GLU A 297 20.48 -12.07 -28.14
C GLU A 297 20.89 -11.28 -29.39
N LEU A 298 21.30 -10.02 -29.24
CA LEU A 298 21.81 -9.21 -30.36
C LEU A 298 23.20 -9.69 -30.81
N GLU A 299 24.12 -9.98 -29.88
CA GLU A 299 25.43 -10.54 -30.20
C GLU A 299 25.33 -11.91 -30.90
N ASP A 300 24.44 -12.79 -30.43
CA ASP A 300 24.21 -14.09 -31.09
C ASP A 300 23.64 -13.93 -32.50
N ASN A 301 22.68 -13.01 -32.70
CA ASN A 301 22.09 -12.74 -34.00
C ASN A 301 23.11 -12.10 -34.97
N GLU A 302 23.96 -11.17 -34.52
CA GLU A 302 25.03 -10.60 -35.34
C GLU A 302 26.05 -11.67 -35.75
N THR A 303 26.40 -12.56 -34.84
CA THR A 303 27.32 -13.69 -35.13
C THR A 303 26.74 -14.66 -36.16
N ILE A 304 25.44 -14.99 -36.03
CA ILE A 304 24.74 -15.84 -37.00
C ILE A 304 24.68 -15.15 -38.38
N GLN A 305 24.37 -13.84 -38.40
CA GLN A 305 24.27 -13.11 -39.66
C GLN A 305 25.63 -12.94 -40.36
N ALA A 306 26.72 -12.78 -39.60
CA ALA A 306 28.08 -12.74 -40.10
C ALA A 306 28.49 -14.10 -40.72
N SER A 307 28.15 -15.22 -40.07
CA SER A 307 28.44 -16.55 -40.56
C SER A 307 27.69 -16.88 -41.88
N LEU A 308 26.40 -16.48 -41.98
CA LEU A 308 25.61 -16.66 -43.21
C LEU A 308 26.15 -15.84 -44.38
N THR A 309 26.60 -14.60 -44.11
CA THR A 309 27.20 -13.74 -45.15
C THR A 309 28.51 -14.33 -45.67
N GLN A 310 29.31 -14.93 -44.81
CA GLN A 310 30.58 -15.55 -45.16
C GLN A 310 30.38 -16.84 -45.99
N GLU A 311 29.38 -17.65 -45.68
CA GLU A 311 29.00 -18.83 -46.50
C GLU A 311 28.52 -18.43 -47.90
N ASP A 312 27.73 -17.34 -48.02
CA ASP A 312 27.30 -16.83 -49.33
C ASP A 312 28.46 -16.30 -50.18
N ASP A 313 29.44 -15.63 -49.57
CA ASP A 313 30.65 -15.15 -50.27
C ASP A 313 31.54 -16.30 -50.71
N ASP A 314 31.74 -17.32 -49.89
CA ASP A 314 32.52 -18.54 -50.22
C ASP A 314 31.85 -19.32 -51.33
N GLU A 315 30.50 -19.46 -51.35
CA GLU A 315 29.76 -20.07 -52.46
C GLU A 315 29.89 -19.27 -53.76
N GLN A 316 29.86 -17.95 -53.71
CA GLN A 316 30.05 -17.10 -54.89
C GLN A 316 31.49 -17.21 -55.47
N GLU A 317 32.50 -17.29 -54.61
CA GLU A 317 33.90 -17.50 -55.05
C GLU A 317 34.06 -18.88 -55.66
N ALA A 318 33.48 -19.94 -55.07
CA ALA A 318 33.53 -21.27 -55.61
C ALA A 318 32.84 -21.37 -57.00
N ARG A 319 31.73 -20.68 -57.21
CA ARG A 319 31.04 -20.60 -58.53
C ARG A 319 31.81 -19.81 -59.60
N LYS A 320 32.67 -18.87 -59.22
CA LYS A 320 33.52 -18.09 -60.13
C LYS A 320 34.80 -18.86 -60.53
N ALA A 321 35.20 -19.85 -59.74
CA ALA A 321 36.40 -20.66 -59.96
C ALA A 321 36.16 -21.93 -60.76
N SER A 322 34.90 -22.32 -61.09
CA SER A 322 34.45 -23.42 -61.90
C SER A 322 34.07 -22.96 -63.34
#